data_30c9c703afea768863cd8af39d81125c
#
_entry.id   30c9c703afea768863cd8af39d81125c
#
_cell.length_a   1.000
_cell.length_b   1.000
_cell.length_c   1.000
_cell.angle_alpha   90.00
_cell.angle_beta   90.00
_cell.angle_gamma   90.00
#
_symmetry.space_group_name_H-M   'P 1'
#
loop_
_entity.id
_entity.type
_entity.pdbx_description
1 polymer ?
#
loop_
_entity_poly.entity_id
_entity_poly.type
_entity_poly.pdbx_seq_one_letter_code
_entity_poly.pdbx_strand_id
1 'polypeptide(L)'
;MKLDFPVMLAMLLLAAAIQTLLPSFHGGELALKAPLLPSVAIYYVLERQRPLGIFAALWAGILTDALGGVPPGTSSFGLLAAALLFFALRKFLPEASWLIPAAAGAIVAVFLALLQYAVLRARCGFDAPFYLLFRPLLVIVPFAAVVTMAVVAAARRIDLMAGNTEPRKEVAEP
;
A
#
# COMPACT_ATOMS: atom_id res chain seq x y z
N MET A 1 23.79 -13.16 -5.55
CA MET A 1 23.33 -11.86 -5.05
C MET A 1 21.83 -11.84 -5.20
N LYS A 2 21.08 -11.65 -4.12
CA LYS A 2 19.62 -11.60 -4.20
C LYS A 2 19.21 -10.31 -4.91
N LEU A 3 18.43 -10.46 -5.99
CA LEU A 3 17.93 -9.35 -6.80
C LEU A 3 16.71 -8.64 -6.15
N ASP A 4 16.51 -8.85 -4.84
CA ASP A 4 15.31 -8.38 -4.12
C ASP A 4 15.11 -6.86 -4.20
N PHE A 5 16.18 -6.09 -4.00
CA PHE A 5 16.09 -4.63 -4.01
C PHE A 5 15.82 -4.03 -5.41
N PRO A 6 16.57 -4.39 -6.47
CA PRO A 6 16.28 -3.87 -7.81
C PRO A 6 14.91 -4.32 -8.34
N VAL A 7 14.47 -5.53 -8.04
CA VAL A 7 13.12 -6.01 -8.41
C VAL A 7 12.05 -5.20 -7.68
N MET A 8 12.21 -4.95 -6.38
CA MET A 8 11.31 -4.09 -5.62
C MET A 8 11.21 -2.69 -6.25
N LEU A 9 12.35 -2.08 -6.55
CA LEU A 9 12.36 -0.73 -7.13
C LEU A 9 11.68 -0.71 -8.50
N ALA A 10 11.97 -1.71 -9.36
CA ALA A 10 11.33 -1.85 -10.66
C ALA A 10 9.81 -2.01 -10.54
N MET A 11 9.33 -2.82 -9.60
CA MET A 11 7.90 -2.99 -9.34
C MET A 11 7.24 -1.70 -8.86
N LEU A 12 7.89 -0.94 -7.97
CA LEU A 12 7.38 0.35 -7.50
C LEU A 12 7.31 1.38 -8.64
N LEU A 13 8.35 1.45 -9.48
CA LEU A 13 8.36 2.36 -10.64
C LEU A 13 7.31 1.96 -11.67
N LEU A 14 7.13 0.67 -11.94
CA LEU A 14 6.08 0.18 -12.82
C LEU A 14 4.68 0.49 -12.26
N ALA A 15 4.46 0.27 -10.98
CA ALA A 15 3.21 0.62 -10.31
C ALA A 15 2.94 2.13 -10.38
N ALA A 16 3.96 2.96 -10.18
CA ALA A 16 3.86 4.41 -10.32
C ALA A 16 3.49 4.82 -11.74
N ALA A 17 4.16 4.25 -12.76
CA ALA A 17 3.87 4.52 -14.17
C ALA A 17 2.43 4.12 -14.53
N ILE A 18 1.98 2.94 -14.12
CA ILE A 18 0.60 2.49 -14.35
C ILE A 18 -0.39 3.41 -13.62
N GLN A 19 -0.09 3.80 -12.37
CA GLN A 19 -0.93 4.68 -11.58
C GLN A 19 -1.08 6.08 -12.19
N THR A 20 -0.08 6.59 -12.92
CA THR A 20 -0.19 7.86 -13.64
C THR A 20 -1.08 7.78 -14.89
N LEU A 21 -1.12 6.60 -15.53
CA LEU A 21 -1.93 6.36 -16.73
C LEU A 21 -3.41 6.08 -16.39
N LEU A 22 -3.68 5.61 -15.17
CA LEU A 22 -5.05 5.33 -14.75
C LEU A 22 -5.81 6.61 -14.46
N PRO A 23 -7.06 6.72 -14.95
CA PRO A 23 -7.90 7.88 -14.65
C PRO A 23 -8.17 7.96 -13.15
N SER A 24 -8.13 9.17 -12.61
CA SER A 24 -8.55 9.42 -11.25
C SER A 24 -10.07 9.32 -11.17
N PHE A 25 -10.56 8.54 -10.21
CA PHE A 25 -11.99 8.50 -9.91
C PHE A 25 -12.37 9.79 -9.17
N HIS A 26 -13.14 10.65 -9.85
CA HIS A 26 -13.63 11.89 -9.25
C HIS A 26 -14.93 11.59 -8.48
N GLY A 27 -14.77 11.31 -7.20
CA GLY A 27 -15.89 11.17 -6.26
C GLY A 27 -16.16 12.46 -5.50
N GLY A 28 -16.42 13.59 -6.23
CA GLY A 28 -16.53 14.91 -5.64
C GLY A 28 -15.18 15.66 -5.62
N GLU A 29 -14.86 16.36 -4.52
CA GLU A 29 -13.63 17.15 -4.38
C GLU A 29 -12.35 16.31 -4.15
N LEU A 30 -12.50 15.03 -3.84
CA LEU A 30 -11.39 14.11 -3.63
C LEU A 30 -11.14 13.25 -4.88
N ALA A 31 -10.04 13.51 -5.57
CA ALA A 31 -9.58 12.66 -6.66
C ALA A 31 -8.88 11.41 -6.10
N LEU A 32 -9.57 10.27 -6.16
CA LEU A 32 -9.04 9.01 -5.69
C LEU A 32 -8.38 8.25 -6.85
N LYS A 33 -7.11 7.94 -6.70
CA LYS A 33 -6.36 7.09 -7.64
C LYS A 33 -6.33 5.64 -7.17
N ALA A 34 -6.17 4.72 -8.12
CA ALA A 34 -5.98 3.30 -7.80
C ALA A 34 -4.78 3.12 -6.85
N PRO A 35 -4.93 2.40 -5.72
CA PRO A 35 -3.88 2.29 -4.70
C PRO A 35 -2.82 1.24 -5.08
N LEU A 36 -2.21 1.33 -6.28
CA LEU A 36 -1.22 0.37 -6.77
C LEU A 36 0.06 0.41 -5.93
N LEU A 37 0.59 1.60 -5.66
CA LEU A 37 1.81 1.78 -4.87
C LEU A 37 1.67 1.23 -3.44
N PRO A 38 0.60 1.58 -2.68
CA PRO A 38 0.35 0.97 -1.38
C PRO A 38 0.23 -0.56 -1.45
N SER A 39 -0.38 -1.10 -2.52
CA SER A 39 -0.55 -2.55 -2.70
C SER A 39 0.78 -3.27 -2.89
N VAL A 40 1.73 -2.69 -3.65
CA VAL A 40 3.10 -3.22 -3.78
C VAL A 40 3.82 -3.17 -2.43
N ALA A 41 3.71 -2.07 -1.68
CA ALA A 41 4.29 -1.98 -0.35
C ALA A 41 3.75 -3.06 0.59
N ILE A 42 2.43 -3.29 0.59
CA ILE A 42 1.78 -4.36 1.38
C ILE A 42 2.35 -5.72 1.02
N TYR A 43 2.58 -6.02 -0.28
CA TYR A 43 3.21 -7.26 -0.70
C TYR A 43 4.56 -7.47 -0.01
N TYR A 44 5.45 -6.48 -0.07
CA TYR A 44 6.78 -6.59 0.56
C TYR A 44 6.72 -6.66 2.08
N VAL A 45 5.77 -5.98 2.71
CA VAL A 45 5.54 -6.03 4.17
C VAL A 45 5.05 -7.42 4.60
N LEU A 46 4.17 -8.05 3.83
CA LEU A 46 3.58 -9.34 4.19
C LEU A 46 4.51 -10.52 3.87
N GLU A 47 5.21 -10.48 2.73
CA GLU A 47 5.91 -11.65 2.17
C GLU A 47 7.43 -11.61 2.40
N ARG A 48 8.01 -10.44 2.64
CA ARG A 48 9.46 -10.27 2.68
C ARG A 48 10.00 -9.92 4.07
N GLN A 49 11.33 -9.82 4.16
CA GLN A 49 12.03 -9.44 5.39
C GLN A 49 11.70 -7.99 5.79
N ARG A 50 11.73 -7.70 7.09
CA ARG A 50 11.41 -6.38 7.65
C ARG A 50 12.10 -5.21 6.94
N PRO A 51 13.45 -5.22 6.71
CA PRO A 51 14.10 -4.06 6.11
C PRO A 51 13.56 -3.76 4.71
N LEU A 52 13.35 -4.78 3.88
CA LEU A 52 12.85 -4.59 2.52
C LEU A 52 11.40 -4.06 2.52
N GLY A 53 10.55 -4.57 3.41
CA GLY A 53 9.18 -4.07 3.58
C GLY A 53 9.12 -2.62 4.06
N ILE A 54 10.02 -2.21 4.97
CA ILE A 54 10.12 -0.82 5.44
C ILE A 54 10.56 0.10 4.28
N PHE A 55 11.58 -0.30 3.52
CA PHE A 55 12.02 0.46 2.35
C PHE A 55 10.92 0.56 1.30
N ALA A 56 10.20 -0.54 1.01
CA ALA A 56 9.09 -0.53 0.07
C ALA A 56 7.97 0.42 0.51
N ALA A 57 7.59 0.41 1.80
CA ALA A 57 6.58 1.30 2.35
C ALA A 57 6.99 2.77 2.26
N LEU A 58 8.27 3.08 2.59
CA LEU A 58 8.80 4.43 2.51
C LEU A 58 8.78 4.95 1.07
N TRP A 59 9.36 4.19 0.12
CA TRP A 59 9.41 4.60 -1.29
C TRP A 59 8.03 4.67 -1.93
N ALA A 60 7.15 3.70 -1.66
CA ALA A 60 5.77 3.76 -2.13
C ALA A 60 5.05 5.01 -1.62
N GLY A 61 5.28 5.39 -0.36
CA GLY A 61 4.72 6.60 0.23
C GLY A 61 5.23 7.88 -0.44
N ILE A 62 6.55 8.01 -0.65
CA ILE A 62 7.14 9.15 -1.34
C ILE A 62 6.55 9.29 -2.76
N LEU A 63 6.48 8.18 -3.51
CA LEU A 63 5.91 8.18 -4.85
C LEU A 63 4.41 8.52 -4.83
N THR A 64 3.66 8.02 -3.84
CA THR A 64 2.23 8.33 -3.68
C THR A 64 2.02 9.82 -3.41
N ASP A 65 2.82 10.43 -2.53
CA ASP A 65 2.75 11.86 -2.21
C ASP A 65 3.10 12.70 -3.44
N ALA A 66 4.17 12.32 -4.17
CA ALA A 66 4.59 13.02 -5.38
C ALA A 66 3.52 12.99 -6.49
N LEU A 67 2.80 11.88 -6.63
CA LEU A 67 1.75 11.71 -7.64
C LEU A 67 0.37 12.21 -7.19
N GLY A 68 0.15 12.32 -5.89
CA GLY A 68 -1.17 12.62 -5.30
C GLY A 68 -1.44 14.11 -5.07
N GLY A 69 -0.43 14.97 -5.16
CA GLY A 69 -0.57 16.41 -4.81
C GLY A 69 -0.88 16.64 -3.32
N VAL A 70 -0.64 15.65 -2.48
CA VAL A 70 -0.80 15.74 -1.02
C VAL A 70 0.50 16.28 -0.42
N PRO A 71 0.45 16.97 0.73
CA PRO A 71 1.68 17.41 1.39
C PRO A 71 2.70 16.28 1.55
N PRO A 72 3.97 16.49 1.14
CA PRO A 72 4.98 15.44 1.17
C PRO A 72 5.17 14.87 2.57
N GLY A 73 5.34 13.55 2.65
CA GLY A 73 5.50 12.82 3.91
C GLY A 73 4.21 12.25 4.47
N THR A 74 3.03 12.67 4.01
CA THR A 74 1.74 12.20 4.53
C THR A 74 1.55 10.70 4.27
N SER A 75 1.62 10.28 3.01
CA SER A 75 1.46 8.86 2.65
C SER A 75 2.66 8.03 3.08
N SER A 76 3.86 8.62 3.07
CA SER A 76 5.08 7.95 3.56
C SER A 76 4.96 7.59 5.04
N PHE A 77 4.53 8.52 5.87
CA PHE A 77 4.28 8.28 7.29
C PHE A 77 3.17 7.24 7.48
N GLY A 78 2.07 7.38 6.75
CA GLY A 78 0.95 6.45 6.83
C GLY A 78 1.31 5.02 6.45
N LEU A 79 2.03 4.83 5.33
CA LEU A 79 2.47 3.50 4.91
C LEU A 79 3.52 2.91 5.84
N LEU A 80 4.43 3.72 6.38
CA LEU A 80 5.42 3.26 7.35
C LEU A 80 4.75 2.81 8.65
N ALA A 81 3.80 3.58 9.17
CA ALA A 81 3.04 3.22 10.36
C ALA A 81 2.24 1.92 10.14
N ALA A 82 1.58 1.79 8.99
CA ALA A 82 0.89 0.55 8.61
C ALA A 82 1.86 -0.64 8.50
N ALA A 83 3.03 -0.46 7.90
CA ALA A 83 4.05 -1.51 7.79
C ALA A 83 4.51 -2.00 9.16
N LEU A 84 4.81 -1.08 10.09
CA LEU A 84 5.21 -1.42 11.45
C LEU A 84 4.11 -2.18 12.20
N LEU A 85 2.85 -1.75 12.04
CA LEU A 85 1.70 -2.45 12.60
C LEU A 85 1.57 -3.88 12.05
N PHE A 86 1.66 -4.04 10.72
CA PHE A 86 1.60 -5.37 10.11
C PHE A 86 2.76 -6.27 10.54
N PHE A 87 3.97 -5.74 10.70
CA PHE A 87 5.09 -6.52 11.25
C PHE A 87 4.84 -6.96 12.69
N ALA A 88 4.20 -6.13 13.51
CA ALA A 88 3.82 -6.51 14.88
C ALA A 88 2.72 -7.59 14.88
N LEU A 89 1.76 -7.50 13.95
CA LEU A 89 0.64 -8.43 13.84
C LEU A 89 0.98 -9.71 13.06
N ARG A 90 2.09 -9.72 12.31
CA ARG A 90 2.46 -10.82 11.39
C ARG A 90 2.46 -12.19 12.05
N LYS A 91 2.84 -12.29 13.31
CA LYS A 91 2.86 -13.55 14.08
C LYS A 91 1.47 -14.12 14.38
N PHE A 92 0.43 -13.28 14.28
CA PHE A 92 -0.97 -13.67 14.52
C PHE A 92 -1.73 -13.97 13.23
N LEU A 93 -1.14 -13.65 12.06
CA LEU A 93 -1.79 -13.81 10.77
C LEU A 93 -1.59 -15.26 10.27
N PRO A 94 -2.66 -15.96 9.85
CA PRO A 94 -2.56 -17.28 9.26
C PRO A 94 -1.78 -17.26 7.94
N GLU A 95 -0.88 -18.25 7.74
CA GLU A 95 0.10 -18.21 6.64
C GLU A 95 -0.49 -18.34 5.24
N ALA A 96 -1.65 -18.97 5.08
CA ALA A 96 -2.20 -19.37 3.78
C ALA A 96 -3.49 -18.66 3.36
N SER A 97 -3.88 -17.56 4.01
CA SER A 97 -5.16 -16.92 3.69
C SER A 97 -5.00 -15.86 2.59
N TRP A 98 -5.69 -16.06 1.48
CA TRP A 98 -5.85 -15.07 0.40
C TRP A 98 -6.60 -13.79 0.85
N LEU A 99 -7.35 -13.87 1.95
CA LEU A 99 -8.07 -12.75 2.54
C LEU A 99 -7.15 -11.72 3.22
N ILE A 100 -5.95 -12.12 3.63
CA ILE A 100 -5.02 -11.22 4.33
C ILE A 100 -4.60 -10.04 3.46
N PRO A 101 -4.15 -10.23 2.20
CA PRO A 101 -3.84 -9.10 1.33
C PRO A 101 -5.04 -8.19 1.08
N ALA A 102 -6.25 -8.76 0.92
CA ALA A 102 -7.47 -7.98 0.73
C ALA A 102 -7.79 -7.11 1.96
N ALA A 103 -7.77 -7.71 3.14
CA ALA A 103 -8.02 -6.99 4.40
C ALA A 103 -6.94 -5.92 4.64
N ALA A 104 -5.67 -6.25 4.39
CA ALA A 104 -4.57 -5.30 4.50
C ALA A 104 -4.76 -4.11 3.56
N GLY A 105 -5.12 -4.36 2.29
CA GLY A 105 -5.41 -3.30 1.31
C GLY A 105 -6.57 -2.40 1.75
N ALA A 106 -7.67 -3.00 2.23
CA ALA A 106 -8.82 -2.26 2.75
C ALA A 106 -8.45 -1.38 3.96
N ILE A 107 -7.75 -1.95 4.95
CA ILE A 107 -7.34 -1.24 6.17
C ILE A 107 -6.39 -0.08 5.82
N VAL A 108 -5.40 -0.31 4.98
CA VAL A 108 -4.45 0.73 4.56
C VAL A 108 -5.16 1.83 3.77
N ALA A 109 -6.11 1.50 2.90
CA ALA A 109 -6.88 2.49 2.16
C ALA A 109 -7.69 3.41 3.08
N VAL A 110 -8.38 2.84 4.07
CA VAL A 110 -9.12 3.62 5.10
C VAL A 110 -8.16 4.50 5.89
N PHE A 111 -7.06 3.92 6.37
CA PHE A 111 -6.08 4.63 7.18
C PHE A 111 -5.45 5.81 6.43
N LEU A 112 -5.03 5.60 5.18
CA LEU A 112 -4.47 6.66 4.33
C LEU A 112 -5.50 7.75 4.03
N ALA A 113 -6.75 7.38 3.72
CA ALA A 113 -7.81 8.36 3.46
C ALA A 113 -8.10 9.24 4.68
N LEU A 114 -8.17 8.64 5.88
CA LEU A 114 -8.35 9.38 7.13
C LEU A 114 -7.16 10.29 7.44
N LEU A 115 -5.94 9.79 7.24
CA LEU A 115 -4.72 10.56 7.46
C LEU A 115 -4.62 11.74 6.49
N GLN A 116 -4.89 11.53 5.21
CA GLN A 116 -4.90 12.58 4.19
C GLN A 116 -5.95 13.65 4.51
N TYR A 117 -7.17 13.23 4.88
CA TYR A 117 -8.22 14.15 5.30
C TYR A 117 -7.79 15.00 6.52
N ALA A 118 -7.22 14.35 7.55
CA ALA A 118 -6.75 15.06 8.74
C ALA A 118 -5.65 16.08 8.43
N VAL A 119 -4.69 15.71 7.58
CA VAL A 119 -3.59 16.63 7.17
C VAL A 119 -4.12 17.77 6.31
N LEU A 120 -5.01 17.52 5.35
CA LEU A 120 -5.61 18.57 4.51
C LEU A 120 -6.42 19.54 5.36
N ARG A 121 -7.20 19.04 6.32
CA ARG A 121 -7.95 19.88 7.24
C ARG A 121 -7.04 20.75 8.11
N ALA A 122 -5.96 20.16 8.66
CA ALA A 122 -5.05 20.86 9.56
C ALA A 122 -4.17 21.89 8.87
N ARG A 123 -3.73 21.62 7.62
CA ARG A 123 -2.76 22.47 6.92
C ARG A 123 -3.36 23.39 5.86
N CYS A 124 -4.42 22.95 5.19
CA CYS A 124 -5.00 23.65 4.04
C CYS A 124 -6.32 24.34 4.39
N GLY A 125 -6.79 24.28 5.64
CA GLY A 125 -8.08 24.85 6.04
C GLY A 125 -9.26 24.21 5.31
N PHE A 126 -9.15 22.94 4.94
CA PHE A 126 -10.18 22.19 4.23
C PHE A 126 -11.37 21.92 5.16
N ASP A 127 -12.43 22.72 5.02
CA ASP A 127 -13.61 22.66 5.89
C ASP A 127 -14.71 21.68 5.40
N ALA A 128 -14.35 20.71 4.58
CA ALA A 128 -15.31 19.70 4.15
C ALA A 128 -15.79 18.86 5.35
N PRO A 129 -17.10 18.71 5.53
CA PRO A 129 -17.65 17.94 6.64
C PRO A 129 -17.27 16.46 6.50
N PHE A 130 -16.96 15.82 7.61
CA PHE A 130 -16.45 14.44 7.68
C PHE A 130 -17.33 13.40 6.95
N TYR A 131 -18.64 13.62 6.90
CA TYR A 131 -19.55 12.68 6.22
C TYR A 131 -19.28 12.58 4.70
N LEU A 132 -18.69 13.59 4.06
CA LEU A 132 -18.33 13.54 2.64
C LEU A 132 -17.21 12.52 2.37
N LEU A 133 -16.48 12.11 3.39
CA LEU A 133 -15.46 11.06 3.28
C LEU A 133 -16.08 9.65 3.09
N PHE A 134 -17.31 9.43 3.57
CA PHE A 134 -17.93 8.10 3.49
C PHE A 134 -18.22 7.65 2.06
N ARG A 135 -18.68 8.54 1.19
CA ARG A 135 -18.97 8.20 -0.22
C ARG A 135 -17.76 7.64 -0.96
N PRO A 136 -16.60 8.35 -1.00
CA PRO A 136 -15.41 7.81 -1.62
C PRO A 136 -14.87 6.56 -0.92
N LEU A 137 -14.99 6.43 0.41
CA LEU A 137 -14.56 5.24 1.14
C LEU A 137 -15.35 3.99 0.75
N LEU A 138 -16.66 4.09 0.54
CA LEU A 138 -17.49 2.96 0.09
C LEU A 138 -17.03 2.36 -1.24
N VAL A 139 -16.43 3.17 -2.11
CA VAL A 139 -15.91 2.72 -3.40
C VAL A 139 -14.45 2.27 -3.31
N ILE A 140 -13.61 3.06 -2.63
CA ILE A 140 -12.17 2.83 -2.62
C ILE A 140 -11.78 1.61 -1.78
N VAL A 141 -12.51 1.31 -0.69
CA VAL A 141 -12.17 0.20 0.21
C VAL A 141 -12.31 -1.16 -0.50
N PRO A 142 -13.45 -1.53 -1.11
CA PRO A 142 -13.55 -2.79 -1.85
C PRO A 142 -12.63 -2.80 -3.07
N PHE A 143 -12.47 -1.66 -3.75
CA PHE A 143 -11.54 -1.55 -4.88
C PHE A 143 -10.09 -1.78 -4.45
N ALA A 144 -9.65 -1.19 -3.33
CA ALA A 144 -8.32 -1.40 -2.77
C ALA A 144 -8.10 -2.86 -2.36
N ALA A 145 -9.11 -3.52 -1.80
CA ALA A 145 -9.02 -4.94 -1.45
C ALA A 145 -8.75 -5.80 -2.69
N VAL A 146 -9.53 -5.60 -3.76
CA VAL A 146 -9.38 -6.35 -5.02
C VAL A 146 -8.05 -6.04 -5.71
N VAL A 147 -7.68 -4.76 -5.81
CA VAL A 147 -6.41 -4.33 -6.41
C VAL A 147 -5.23 -4.91 -5.65
N THR A 148 -5.25 -4.88 -4.31
CA THR A 148 -4.16 -5.43 -3.50
C THR A 148 -4.02 -6.94 -3.71
N MET A 149 -5.12 -7.68 -3.79
CA MET A 149 -5.07 -9.12 -4.12
C MET A 149 -4.43 -9.37 -5.49
N ALA A 150 -4.86 -8.62 -6.51
CA ALA A 150 -4.33 -8.77 -7.86
C ALA A 150 -2.83 -8.42 -7.92
N VAL A 151 -2.44 -7.31 -7.28
CA VAL A 151 -1.04 -6.86 -7.21
C VAL A 151 -0.18 -7.87 -6.46
N VAL A 152 -0.62 -8.40 -5.32
CA VAL A 152 0.11 -9.42 -4.56
C VAL A 152 0.28 -10.69 -5.39
N ALA A 153 -0.76 -11.13 -6.10
CA ALA A 153 -0.68 -12.31 -6.98
C ALA A 153 0.31 -12.08 -8.15
N ALA A 154 0.27 -10.90 -8.76
CA ALA A 154 1.21 -10.53 -9.83
C ALA A 154 2.65 -10.43 -9.30
N ALA A 155 2.85 -9.79 -8.15
CA ALA A 155 4.13 -9.62 -7.51
C ALA A 155 4.79 -10.96 -7.15
N ARG A 156 4.02 -11.90 -6.61
CA ARG A 156 4.49 -13.28 -6.37
C ARG A 156 4.97 -13.95 -7.65
N ARG A 157 4.25 -13.79 -8.77
CA ARG A 157 4.66 -14.36 -10.06
C ARG A 157 5.97 -13.74 -10.57
N ILE A 158 6.10 -12.42 -10.47
CA ILE A 158 7.32 -11.71 -10.87
C ILE A 158 8.52 -12.16 -10.03
N ASP A 159 8.35 -12.27 -8.72
CA ASP A 159 9.40 -12.75 -7.82
C ASP A 159 9.78 -14.22 -8.10
N LEU A 160 8.81 -15.08 -8.45
CA LEU A 160 9.06 -16.46 -8.91
C LEU A 160 9.93 -16.46 -10.18
N MET A 161 9.59 -15.63 -11.17
CA MET A 161 10.33 -15.52 -12.42
C MET A 161 11.74 -14.94 -12.21
N ALA A 162 11.91 -14.05 -11.24
CA ALA A 162 13.20 -13.46 -10.87
C ALA A 162 14.09 -14.40 -10.03
N GLY A 163 13.60 -15.58 -9.67
CA GLY A 163 14.33 -16.53 -8.83
C GLY A 163 14.51 -16.09 -7.38
N ASN A 164 13.73 -15.10 -6.94
CA ASN A 164 13.79 -14.53 -5.59
C ASN A 164 12.93 -15.28 -4.56
N THR A 165 12.35 -16.42 -4.93
CA THR A 165 11.49 -17.21 -4.07
C THR A 165 12.30 -18.03 -3.07
N GLU A 166 12.58 -17.44 -1.93
CA GLU A 166 12.57 -18.23 -0.70
C GLU A 166 11.15 -18.08 -0.12
N PRO A 167 10.40 -19.19 0.00
CA PRO A 167 9.17 -19.14 0.76
C PRO A 167 9.51 -18.65 2.16
N ARG A 168 8.57 -17.90 2.75
CA ARG A 168 8.58 -17.47 4.15
C ARG A 168 8.89 -18.69 5.04
N LYS A 169 10.19 -19.04 5.16
CA LYS A 169 10.66 -19.96 6.16
C LYS A 169 11.01 -19.16 7.40
N GLU A 170 10.16 -19.38 8.37
CA GLU A 170 10.47 -19.61 9.76
C GLU A 170 10.89 -18.43 10.60
N VAL A 171 9.91 -18.03 11.38
CA VAL A 171 10.17 -17.99 12.80
C VAL A 171 9.44 -19.17 13.41
N ALA A 172 10.03 -20.33 13.29
CA ALA A 172 9.79 -21.47 14.13
C ALA A 172 11.17 -21.92 14.60
N GLU A 173 11.58 -21.35 15.75
CA GLU A 173 12.36 -22.15 16.66
C GLU A 173 12.27 -21.60 18.07
N PRO A 174 12.31 -22.51 19.05
CA PRO A 174 11.76 -22.39 20.39
C PRO A 174 12.61 -21.58 21.35
#